data_618789b6af149383da2f981dabd1e68b
#
_entry.id   618789b6af149383da2f981dabd1e68b
#
_cell.length_a   1.000
_cell.length_b   1.000
_cell.length_c   1.000
_cell.angle_alpha   90.00
_cell.angle_beta   90.00
_cell.angle_gamma   90.00
#
_symmetry.space_group_name_H-M   'P 1'
#
loop_
_entity.id
_entity.type
_entity.pdbx_description
1 polymer ?
#
loop_
_entity_poly.entity_id
_entity_poly.type
_entity_poly.pdbx_seq_one_letter_code
_entity_poly.pdbx_strand_id
1 'polypeptide(L)'
;MTAERIVEGVKESLGIMSDDTDINNQIRGKAIAVMNYINNGGGNITPENATEYEIQAIALGVNDLLNQNGSEFSEGFKAMAAQIQLRGGENDKI
;
A
#
# COMPACT_ATOMS: atom_id res chain seq x y z
N MET A 1 4.77 -6.44 14.10
CA MET A 1 4.61 -6.57 13.79
C MET A 1 4.44 -6.29 12.86
N THR A 2 4.60 -5.98 12.36
CA THR A 2 4.16 -6.32 11.33
C THR A 2 4.16 -5.34 10.22
N ALA A 3 4.46 -4.07 10.38
CA ALA A 3 4.69 -3.18 9.28
C ALA A 3 5.90 -3.63 8.45
N GLU A 4 6.81 -4.39 9.04
CA GLU A 4 7.95 -4.92 8.30
C GLU A 4 7.53 -5.81 7.15
N ARG A 5 6.49 -6.58 7.33
CA ARG A 5 6.01 -7.46 6.26
C ARG A 5 5.57 -6.63 5.05
N ILE A 6 4.89 -5.53 5.32
CA ILE A 6 4.45 -4.62 4.26
C ILE A 6 5.65 -3.95 3.60
N VAL A 7 6.60 -3.48 4.41
CA VAL A 7 7.79 -2.82 3.88
C VAL A 7 8.58 -3.77 2.98
N GLU A 8 8.76 -5.03 3.42
CA GLU A 8 9.48 -6.00 2.62
C GLU A 8 8.76 -6.29 1.30
N GLY A 9 7.44 -6.44 1.36
CA GLY A 9 6.67 -6.71 0.16
C GLY A 9 6.72 -5.55 -0.82
N VAL A 10 6.66 -4.32 -0.32
CA VAL A 10 6.76 -3.15 -1.17
C VAL A 10 8.14 -3.07 -1.82
N LYS A 11 9.18 -3.31 -1.03
CA LYS A 11 10.54 -3.28 -1.56
C LYS A 11 10.72 -4.31 -2.66
N GLU A 12 10.22 -5.52 -2.46
CA GLU A 12 10.31 -6.57 -3.47
C GLU A 12 9.58 -6.16 -4.74
N SER A 13 8.39 -5.62 -4.60
CA SER A 13 7.59 -5.22 -5.75
C SER A 13 8.25 -4.10 -6.55
N LEU A 14 8.95 -3.20 -5.87
CA LEU A 14 9.58 -2.07 -6.52
C LEU A 14 11.04 -2.31 -6.89
N GLY A 15 11.57 -3.47 -6.54
CA GLY A 15 12.96 -3.78 -6.85
C GLY A 15 13.96 -3.03 -6.01
N ILE A 16 13.58 -2.61 -4.82
CA ILE A 16 14.46 -1.86 -3.93
C ILE A 16 15.28 -2.86 -3.10
N MET A 17 16.58 -2.81 -3.26
CA MET A 17 17.47 -3.78 -2.62
C MET A 17 18.17 -3.24 -1.37
N SER A 18 18.02 -1.97 -1.10
CA SER A 18 18.73 -1.33 -0.01
C SER A 18 18.17 -1.72 1.36
N ASP A 19 19.06 -1.85 2.35
CA ASP A 19 18.65 -2.07 3.73
C ASP A 19 18.88 -0.82 4.57
N ASP A 20 19.08 0.32 3.92
CA ASP A 20 19.29 1.59 4.60
C ASP A 20 18.07 1.90 5.47
N THR A 21 18.33 2.25 6.73
CA THR A 21 17.28 2.52 7.69
C THR A 21 16.41 3.70 7.27
N ASP A 22 17.02 4.74 6.72
CA ASP A 22 16.26 5.92 6.31
C ASP A 22 15.32 5.58 5.15
N ILE A 23 15.78 4.77 4.20
CA ILE A 23 14.95 4.34 3.09
C ILE A 23 13.79 3.49 3.61
N ASN A 24 14.09 2.55 4.51
CA ASN A 24 13.05 1.71 5.07
C ASN A 24 12.00 2.51 5.83
N ASN A 25 12.43 3.54 6.55
CA ASN A 25 11.50 4.40 7.29
C ASN A 25 10.62 5.21 6.36
N GLN A 26 11.18 5.70 5.25
CA GLN A 26 10.41 6.42 4.26
C GLN A 26 9.35 5.52 3.63
N ILE A 27 9.75 4.30 3.28
CA ILE A 27 8.82 3.34 2.69
C ILE A 27 7.72 3.00 3.67
N ARG A 28 8.08 2.78 4.93
CA ARG A 28 7.09 2.47 5.97
C ARG A 28 6.06 3.59 6.10
N GLY A 29 6.53 4.83 6.18
CA GLY A 29 5.61 5.96 6.31
C GLY A 29 4.68 6.08 5.14
N LYS A 30 5.22 5.92 3.93
CA LYS A 30 4.39 6.03 2.74
C LYS A 30 3.43 4.85 2.63
N ALA A 31 3.87 3.66 3.02
CA ALA A 31 3.00 2.48 2.99
C ALA A 31 1.82 2.65 3.95
N ILE A 32 2.08 3.20 5.13
CA ILE A 32 1.02 3.46 6.09
C ILE A 32 0.03 4.48 5.53
N ALA A 33 0.55 5.53 4.88
CA ALA A 33 -0.32 6.54 4.29
C ALA A 33 -1.20 5.92 3.19
N VAL A 34 -0.63 5.04 2.39
CA VAL A 34 -1.39 4.38 1.32
C VAL A 34 -2.46 3.46 1.91
N MET A 35 -2.10 2.70 2.94
CA MET A 35 -3.08 1.84 3.60
C MET A 35 -4.23 2.66 4.17
N ASN A 36 -3.91 3.79 4.79
CA ASN A 36 -4.95 4.65 5.35
C ASN A 36 -5.84 5.22 4.26
N TYR A 37 -5.27 5.58 3.13
CA TYR A 37 -6.05 6.07 2.01
C TYR A 37 -7.06 5.01 1.56
N ILE A 38 -6.60 3.77 1.40
CA ILE A 38 -7.48 2.69 0.97
C ILE A 38 -8.55 2.42 2.02
N ASN A 39 -8.15 2.37 3.28
CA ASN A 39 -9.08 2.03 4.35
C ASN A 39 -10.11 3.12 4.58
N ASN A 40 -9.74 4.37 4.40
CA ASN A 40 -10.69 5.46 4.53
C ASN A 40 -11.79 5.39 3.48
N GLY A 41 -11.52 4.73 2.36
CA GLY A 41 -12.51 4.55 1.31
C GLY A 41 -13.28 3.24 1.39
N GLY A 42 -13.12 2.50 2.48
CA GLY A 42 -13.85 1.27 2.66
C GLY A 42 -13.04 0.00 2.75
N GLY A 43 -11.72 0.10 2.60
CA GLY A 43 -10.86 -1.06 2.73
C GLY A 43 -10.69 -1.47 4.19
N ASN A 44 -10.04 -2.59 4.39
CA ASN A 44 -9.83 -3.11 5.72
C ASN A 44 -8.50 -3.84 5.81
N ILE A 45 -7.45 -3.15 5.38
CA ILE A 45 -6.11 -3.73 5.34
C ILE A 45 -5.39 -3.47 6.65
N THR A 46 -4.77 -4.51 7.17
CA THR A 46 -3.83 -4.37 8.27
C THR A 46 -2.53 -5.06 7.88
N PRO A 47 -1.42 -4.76 8.54
CA PRO A 47 -0.17 -5.45 8.22
C PRO A 47 -0.30 -6.97 8.35
N GLU A 48 -1.15 -7.44 9.24
CA GLU A 48 -1.31 -8.87 9.45
C GLU A 48 -2.14 -9.56 8.40
N ASN A 49 -3.15 -8.86 7.86
CA ASN A 49 -4.08 -9.50 6.94
C ASN A 49 -3.85 -9.19 5.46
N ALA A 50 -2.90 -8.34 5.15
CA ALA A 50 -2.70 -7.92 3.77
C ALA A 50 -2.38 -9.10 2.86
N THR A 51 -3.10 -9.20 1.75
CA THR A 51 -2.87 -10.24 0.76
C THR A 51 -1.79 -9.77 -0.21
N GLU A 52 -1.34 -10.67 -1.07
CA GLU A 52 -0.37 -10.32 -2.10
C GLU A 52 -0.90 -9.20 -3.00
N TYR A 53 -2.16 -9.29 -3.37
CA TYR A 53 -2.77 -8.27 -4.21
C TYR A 53 -2.75 -6.91 -3.51
N GLU A 54 -3.08 -6.91 -2.21
CA GLU A 54 -3.10 -5.68 -1.43
C GLU A 54 -1.70 -5.10 -1.29
N ILE A 55 -0.70 -5.95 -1.09
CA ILE A 55 0.68 -5.49 -1.00
C ILE A 55 1.12 -4.89 -2.33
N GLN A 56 0.72 -5.50 -3.46
CA GLN A 56 1.03 -4.94 -4.76
C GLN A 56 0.39 -3.56 -4.95
N ALA A 57 -0.85 -3.41 -4.49
CA ALA A 57 -1.53 -2.12 -4.57
C ALA A 57 -0.81 -1.07 -3.72
N ILE A 58 -0.41 -1.46 -2.51
CA ILE A 58 0.32 -0.55 -1.64
C ILE A 58 1.64 -0.15 -2.28
N ALA A 59 2.33 -1.11 -2.89
CA ALA A 59 3.60 -0.83 -3.56
C ALA A 59 3.42 0.19 -4.68
N LEU A 60 2.37 0.05 -5.46
CA LEU A 60 2.10 0.99 -6.53
C LEU A 60 1.83 2.39 -5.98
N GLY A 61 1.05 2.48 -4.91
CA GLY A 61 0.78 3.76 -4.27
C GLY A 61 2.03 4.38 -3.69
N VAL A 62 2.89 3.57 -3.07
CA VAL A 62 4.16 4.06 -2.55
C VAL A 62 5.02 4.59 -3.69
N ASN A 63 5.07 3.86 -4.79
CA ASN A 63 5.84 4.29 -5.94
C ASN A 63 5.34 5.65 -6.46
N ASP A 64 4.04 5.83 -6.49
CA ASP A 64 3.45 7.11 -6.91
C ASP A 64 3.89 8.24 -5.99
N LEU A 65 3.92 7.99 -4.68
CA LEU A 65 4.34 8.99 -3.72
C LEU A 65 5.83 9.30 -3.81
N LEU A 66 6.64 8.29 -4.13
CA LEU A 66 8.07 8.49 -4.28
C LEU A 66 8.39 9.31 -5.52
N ASN A 67 7.58 9.18 -6.55
CA ASN A 67 7.83 9.84 -7.82
C ASN A 67 7.03 11.12 -8.01
N GLN A 68 6.67 11.74 -6.95
CA GLN A 68 5.82 12.83 -6.88
C GLN A 68 5.99 13.93 -7.85
N ASN A 69 5.74 13.78 -9.07
CA ASN A 69 5.72 14.84 -10.02
C ASN A 69 4.36 15.45 -10.13
N GLY A 70 3.38 14.78 -9.58
CA GLY A 70 2.05 15.29 -9.53
C GLY A 70 1.57 15.06 -8.14
N SER A 71 0.43 15.50 -7.84
CA SER A 71 -0.11 15.35 -6.52
C SER A 71 -1.09 14.19 -6.42
N GLU A 72 -1.25 13.44 -7.49
CA GLU A 72 -2.26 12.41 -7.52
C GLU A 72 -1.72 11.01 -7.74
N PHE A 73 -2.41 10.05 -7.21
CA PHE A 73 -2.10 8.65 -7.47
C PHE A 73 -2.42 8.31 -8.92
N SER A 74 -1.70 7.33 -9.46
CA SER A 74 -1.92 6.87 -10.82
C SER A 74 -3.28 6.19 -10.96
N GLU A 75 -3.76 6.11 -12.18
CA GLU A 75 -5.03 5.43 -12.46
C GLU A 75 -4.94 3.95 -12.11
N GLY A 76 -3.77 3.35 -12.33
CA GLY A 76 -3.58 1.94 -11.96
C GLY A 76 -3.76 1.72 -10.47
N PHE A 77 -3.17 2.58 -9.66
CA PHE A 77 -3.33 2.46 -8.22
C PHE A 77 -4.79 2.67 -7.83
N LYS A 78 -5.44 3.67 -8.39
CA LYS A 78 -6.83 3.96 -8.04
C LYS A 78 -7.73 2.78 -8.37
N ALA A 79 -7.48 2.10 -9.47
CA ALA A 79 -8.27 0.94 -9.85
C ALA A 79 -8.09 -0.20 -8.84
N MET A 80 -6.86 -0.46 -8.43
CA MET A 80 -6.60 -1.50 -7.45
C MET A 80 -7.21 -1.14 -6.09
N ALA A 81 -7.08 0.13 -5.69
CA ALA A 81 -7.64 0.58 -4.43
C ALA A 81 -9.16 0.41 -4.42
N ALA A 82 -9.82 0.73 -5.54
CA ALA A 82 -11.27 0.58 -5.63
C ALA A 82 -11.70 -0.88 -5.45
N GLN A 83 -10.95 -1.81 -6.04
CA GLN A 83 -11.25 -3.23 -5.89
C GLN A 83 -11.16 -3.66 -4.42
N ILE A 84 -10.13 -3.19 -3.74
CA ILE A 84 -9.93 -3.54 -2.34
C ILE A 84 -11.05 -2.94 -1.48
N GLN A 85 -11.42 -1.72 -1.78
CA GLN A 85 -12.49 -1.04 -1.03
C GLN A 85 -13.82 -1.75 -1.19
N LEU A 86 -14.10 -2.23 -2.39
CA LEU A 86 -15.33 -2.98 -2.64
C LEU A 86 -15.37 -4.28 -1.84
N ARG A 87 -14.24 -4.97 -1.78
CA ARG A 87 -14.18 -6.22 -1.02
C ARG A 87 -14.39 -5.98 0.47
N GLY A 88 -13.82 -4.90 0.98
CA GLY A 88 -14.01 -4.56 2.37
C GLY A 88 -15.48 -4.35 2.70
N GLY A 89 -16.18 -3.63 1.83
CA GLY A 89 -17.60 -3.39 2.00
C GLY A 89 -18.41 -4.66 1.95
N GLU A 90 -18.05 -5.57 1.04
CA GLU A 90 -18.76 -6.84 0.92
C GLU A 90 -18.58 -7.68 2.19
N ASN A 91 -17.37 -7.70 2.71
CA ASN A 91 -17.11 -8.46 3.91
C ASN A 91 -17.91 -7.94 5.10
N ASP A 92 -18.09 -6.64 5.17
CA ASP A 92 -18.83 -6.03 6.25
C ASP A 92 -20.30 -6.39 6.22
N LYS A 93 -20.80 -6.82 5.11
CA LYS A 93 -22.20 -7.15 4.98
C LYS A 93 -22.55 -8.55 5.43
N ILE A 94 -21.55 -9.34 5.68
CA ILE A 94 -21.77 -10.68 6.15
C ILE A 94 -21.86 -10.70 7.66
#